data_fa440dc5ee5c28e450492bdd2a9ca91c
#
_entry.id   fa440dc5ee5c28e450492bdd2a9ca91c
#
_cell.length_a   1.000
_cell.length_b   1.000
_cell.length_c   1.000
_cell.angle_alpha   90.00
_cell.angle_beta   90.00
_cell.angle_gamma   90.00
#
_symmetry.space_group_name_H-M   'P 1'
#
loop_
_entity.id
_entity.type
_entity.pdbx_description
1 polymer ?
#
loop_
_entity_poly.entity_id
_entity_poly.type
_entity_poly.pdbx_seq_one_letter_code
_entity_poly.pdbx_strand_id
1 'polypeptide(L)'
;MTEAFRKDTFRTMRKTLNRFCSILLIVAIGVGFFAGVRATGSDMRNTADAYFTEQNTMDLKLLSTLGFSDKDGAAVAEVQGVRQVYAGKYVDCLTICHDNFLTRVLSLPADADSETAMNRLRLLEGRLPQAEDECVIDQNIQDKFGFSVGQSLSLTAADPQDDLLNDLNRTEYTIVGVVN
;
A
#
# COMPACT_ATOMS: atom_id res chain seq x y z
N MET A 1 -41.52 3.59 -47.55
CA MET A 1 -41.23 4.94 -47.00
C MET A 1 -39.90 5.04 -46.23
N THR A 2 -39.33 3.97 -45.73
CA THR A 2 -38.14 3.99 -44.86
C THR A 2 -36.79 4.15 -45.59
N GLU A 3 -36.63 3.62 -46.81
CA GLU A 3 -35.34 3.72 -47.53
C GLU A 3 -35.05 5.12 -48.08
N ALA A 4 -36.05 5.80 -48.61
CA ALA A 4 -35.90 7.17 -49.13
C ALA A 4 -35.49 8.12 -48.00
N PHE A 5 -36.14 8.00 -46.84
CA PHE A 5 -35.85 8.83 -45.66
C PHE A 5 -34.43 8.61 -45.14
N ARG A 6 -33.96 7.35 -45.05
CA ARG A 6 -32.58 7.02 -44.64
C ARG A 6 -31.55 7.58 -45.60
N LYS A 7 -31.80 7.51 -46.89
CA LYS A 7 -30.93 8.03 -47.95
C LYS A 7 -30.81 9.55 -47.92
N ASP A 8 -31.90 10.22 -47.67
CA ASP A 8 -31.94 11.70 -47.58
C ASP A 8 -31.26 12.20 -46.28
N THR A 9 -31.49 11.53 -45.15
CA THR A 9 -30.79 11.81 -43.88
C THR A 9 -29.29 11.66 -44.04
N PHE A 10 -28.83 10.58 -44.67
CA PHE A 10 -27.40 10.32 -44.87
C PHE A 10 -26.76 11.36 -45.80
N ARG A 11 -27.50 11.80 -46.83
CA ARG A 11 -27.04 12.83 -47.76
C ARG A 11 -26.95 14.21 -47.09
N THR A 12 -27.88 14.54 -46.21
CA THR A 12 -27.87 15.78 -45.43
C THR A 12 -26.73 15.78 -44.40
N MET A 13 -26.50 14.68 -43.73
CA MET A 13 -25.35 14.52 -42.80
C MET A 13 -24.02 14.73 -43.52
N ARG A 14 -23.86 14.20 -44.71
CA ARG A 14 -22.63 14.37 -45.50
C ARG A 14 -22.41 15.82 -45.95
N LYS A 15 -23.44 16.60 -46.17
CA LYS A 15 -23.35 18.02 -46.53
C LYS A 15 -22.99 18.92 -45.33
N THR A 16 -23.33 18.48 -44.11
CA THR A 16 -23.10 19.25 -42.87
C THR A 16 -22.20 18.52 -41.89
N LEU A 17 -21.23 17.76 -42.41
CA LEU A 17 -20.35 16.90 -41.63
C LEU A 17 -19.68 17.64 -40.48
N ASN A 18 -19.15 18.84 -40.70
CA ASN A 18 -18.47 19.62 -39.65
C ASN A 18 -19.39 19.92 -38.47
N ARG A 19 -20.63 20.34 -38.73
CA ARG A 19 -21.61 20.63 -37.69
C ARG A 19 -22.06 19.37 -36.96
N PHE A 20 -22.28 18.28 -37.72
CA PHE A 20 -22.64 16.99 -37.16
C PHE A 20 -21.51 16.43 -36.24
N CYS A 21 -20.26 16.46 -36.72
CA CYS A 21 -19.10 16.01 -35.94
C CYS A 21 -18.90 16.84 -34.68
N SER A 22 -19.10 18.16 -34.72
CA SER A 22 -18.98 19.01 -33.53
C SER A 22 -20.01 18.64 -32.46
N ILE A 23 -21.27 18.44 -32.84
CA ILE A 23 -22.31 18.04 -31.88
C ILE A 23 -22.06 16.64 -31.35
N LEU A 24 -21.71 15.69 -32.23
CA LEU A 24 -21.36 14.32 -31.84
C LEU A 24 -20.21 14.30 -30.82
N LEU A 25 -19.14 15.09 -31.06
CA LEU A 25 -17.98 15.14 -30.22
C LEU A 25 -18.29 15.73 -28.84
N ILE A 26 -19.11 16.80 -28.79
CA ILE A 26 -19.56 17.36 -27.50
C ILE A 26 -20.35 16.34 -26.69
N VAL A 27 -21.29 15.65 -27.33
CA VAL A 27 -22.11 14.61 -26.66
C VAL A 27 -21.22 13.43 -26.23
N ALA A 28 -20.32 12.98 -27.11
CA ALA A 28 -19.41 11.87 -26.82
C ALA A 28 -18.48 12.18 -25.62
N ILE A 29 -17.91 13.39 -25.57
CA ILE A 29 -17.10 13.84 -24.45
C ILE A 29 -17.94 13.89 -23.16
N GLY A 30 -19.13 14.47 -23.21
CA GLY A 30 -19.99 14.57 -22.03
C GLY A 30 -20.39 13.20 -21.48
N VAL A 31 -20.83 12.30 -22.32
CA VAL A 31 -21.22 10.94 -21.93
C VAL A 31 -19.99 10.14 -21.48
N GLY A 32 -18.89 10.22 -22.22
CA GLY A 32 -17.63 9.51 -21.87
C GLY A 32 -17.06 9.97 -20.54
N PHE A 33 -17.04 11.27 -20.29
CA PHE A 33 -16.60 11.82 -19.01
C PHE A 33 -17.47 11.32 -17.84
N PHE A 34 -18.78 11.42 -17.99
CA PHE A 34 -19.71 10.96 -16.95
C PHE A 34 -19.59 9.46 -16.67
N ALA A 35 -19.51 8.65 -17.73
CA ALA A 35 -19.33 7.20 -17.62
C ALA A 35 -17.99 6.86 -16.95
N GLY A 36 -16.91 7.54 -17.34
CA GLY A 36 -15.58 7.36 -16.75
C GLY A 36 -15.55 7.68 -15.27
N VAL A 37 -16.06 8.83 -14.85
CA VAL A 37 -16.14 9.21 -13.43
C VAL A 37 -16.96 8.20 -12.62
N ARG A 38 -18.06 7.70 -13.18
CA ARG A 38 -18.89 6.71 -12.50
C ARG A 38 -18.23 5.34 -12.38
N ALA A 39 -17.43 4.92 -13.36
CA ALA A 39 -16.70 3.66 -13.36
C ALA A 39 -15.54 3.68 -12.37
N THR A 40 -14.85 4.82 -12.19
CA THR A 40 -13.67 4.97 -11.34
C THR A 40 -13.88 4.44 -9.92
N GLY A 41 -15.02 4.74 -9.30
CA GLY A 41 -15.31 4.32 -7.93
C GLY A 41 -15.41 2.79 -7.77
N SER A 42 -15.96 2.10 -8.77
CA SER A 42 -16.03 0.63 -8.78
C SER A 42 -14.66 0.01 -9.02
N ASP A 43 -13.91 0.56 -9.96
CA ASP A 43 -12.58 0.04 -10.32
C ASP A 43 -11.59 0.22 -9.17
N MET A 44 -11.63 1.36 -8.47
CA MET A 44 -10.80 1.59 -7.28
C MET A 44 -11.12 0.59 -6.16
N ARG A 45 -12.39 0.29 -5.90
CA ARG A 45 -12.77 -0.71 -4.89
C ARG A 45 -12.28 -2.11 -5.28
N ASN A 46 -12.53 -2.52 -6.51
CA ASN A 46 -12.11 -3.84 -7.00
C ASN A 46 -10.58 -3.99 -6.93
N THR A 47 -9.84 -2.94 -7.28
CA THR A 47 -8.37 -2.95 -7.20
C THR A 47 -7.89 -3.01 -5.75
N ALA A 48 -8.53 -2.26 -4.84
CA ALA A 48 -8.20 -2.30 -3.42
C ALA A 48 -8.52 -3.66 -2.80
N ASP A 49 -9.70 -4.22 -3.09
CA ASP A 49 -10.11 -5.54 -2.59
C ASP A 49 -9.18 -6.65 -3.10
N ALA A 50 -8.75 -6.58 -4.36
CA ALA A 50 -7.79 -7.51 -4.93
C ALA A 50 -6.43 -7.40 -4.22
N TYR A 51 -5.94 -6.18 -4.01
CA TYR A 51 -4.69 -5.92 -3.30
C TYR A 51 -4.74 -6.43 -1.85
N PHE A 52 -5.79 -6.08 -1.10
CA PHE A 52 -5.92 -6.51 0.30
C PHE A 52 -6.02 -8.03 0.43
N THR A 53 -6.69 -8.68 -0.51
CA THR A 53 -6.79 -10.14 -0.56
C THR A 53 -5.44 -10.78 -0.90
N GLU A 54 -4.74 -10.27 -1.91
CA GLU A 54 -3.44 -10.79 -2.35
C GLU A 54 -2.38 -10.65 -1.25
N GLN A 55 -2.36 -9.52 -0.54
CA GLN A 55 -1.40 -9.27 0.53
C GLN A 55 -1.83 -9.83 1.89
N ASN A 56 -2.97 -10.53 1.97
CA ASN A 56 -3.54 -11.03 3.24
C ASN A 56 -3.54 -9.94 4.32
N THR A 57 -4.01 -8.75 3.94
CA THR A 57 -3.99 -7.56 4.81
C THR A 57 -4.92 -7.76 5.99
N MET A 58 -4.49 -7.32 7.17
CA MET A 58 -5.31 -7.37 8.38
C MET A 58 -6.61 -6.60 8.23
N ASP A 59 -7.72 -7.17 8.68
CA ASP A 59 -9.02 -6.50 8.75
C ASP A 59 -9.11 -5.57 9.96
N LEU A 60 -8.52 -5.95 11.08
CA LEU A 60 -8.56 -5.21 12.34
C LEU A 60 -7.18 -5.09 12.98
N LYS A 61 -6.87 -3.90 13.50
CA LYS A 61 -5.69 -3.63 14.32
C LYS A 61 -6.13 -3.23 15.73
N LEU A 62 -5.73 -4.01 16.71
CA LEU A 62 -5.93 -3.69 18.12
C LEU A 62 -4.69 -2.98 18.66
N LEU A 63 -4.90 -1.91 19.40
CA LEU A 63 -3.83 -1.14 20.05
C LEU A 63 -4.16 -1.04 21.55
N SER A 64 -3.14 -1.25 22.38
CA SER A 64 -3.23 -1.05 23.82
C SER A 64 -2.10 -0.14 24.29
N THR A 65 -2.40 0.79 25.18
CA THR A 65 -1.42 1.67 25.82
C THR A 65 -0.54 0.94 26.82
N LEU A 66 -1.01 -0.20 27.32
CA LEU A 66 -0.29 -1.06 28.27
C LEU A 66 0.36 -2.27 27.61
N GLY A 67 0.24 -2.38 26.29
CA GLY A 67 0.65 -3.55 25.53
C GLY A 67 -0.36 -4.70 25.62
N PHE A 68 -0.04 -5.82 25.00
CA PHE A 68 -0.78 -7.08 25.05
C PHE A 68 0.15 -8.18 25.54
N SER A 69 -0.37 -9.05 26.38
CA SER A 69 0.33 -10.28 26.77
C SER A 69 0.05 -11.42 25.76
N ASP A 70 0.86 -12.47 25.80
CA ASP A 70 0.62 -13.67 24.99
C ASP A 70 -0.77 -14.30 25.26
N LYS A 71 -1.27 -14.17 26.50
CA LYS A 71 -2.60 -14.64 26.88
C LYS A 71 -3.72 -13.85 26.19
N ASP A 72 -3.54 -12.54 26.03
CA ASP A 72 -4.51 -11.70 25.34
C ASP A 72 -4.56 -12.06 23.85
N GLY A 73 -3.40 -12.29 23.24
CA GLY A 73 -3.31 -12.78 21.86
C GLY A 73 -4.00 -14.12 21.66
N ALA A 74 -3.80 -15.07 22.58
CA ALA A 74 -4.47 -16.36 22.56
C ALA A 74 -5.99 -16.23 22.72
N ALA A 75 -6.46 -15.37 23.64
CA ALA A 75 -7.88 -15.12 23.85
C ALA A 75 -8.55 -14.50 22.62
N VAL A 76 -7.87 -13.60 21.91
CA VAL A 76 -8.36 -13.02 20.64
C VAL A 76 -8.43 -14.09 19.56
N ALA A 77 -7.48 -15.02 19.48
CA ALA A 77 -7.49 -16.09 18.50
C ALA A 77 -8.66 -17.09 18.70
N GLU A 78 -9.19 -17.22 19.92
CA GLU A 78 -10.35 -18.08 20.23
C GLU A 78 -11.69 -17.43 19.86
N VAL A 79 -11.72 -16.14 19.52
CA VAL A 79 -12.97 -15.45 19.17
C VAL A 79 -13.52 -15.97 17.85
N GLN A 80 -14.80 -16.32 17.84
CA GLN A 80 -15.46 -16.80 16.63
C GLN A 80 -15.39 -15.77 15.49
N GLY A 81 -14.89 -16.18 14.35
CA GLY A 81 -14.71 -15.33 13.16
C GLY A 81 -13.28 -14.78 13.01
N VAL A 82 -12.41 -14.94 13.99
CA VAL A 82 -10.98 -14.64 13.86
C VAL A 82 -10.29 -15.80 13.14
N ARG A 83 -9.64 -15.49 12.02
CA ARG A 83 -8.89 -16.48 11.22
C ARG A 83 -7.44 -16.59 11.67
N GLN A 84 -6.83 -15.45 11.94
CA GLN A 84 -5.40 -15.33 12.25
C GLN A 84 -5.18 -14.14 13.17
N VAL A 85 -4.21 -14.24 14.07
CA VAL A 85 -3.76 -13.15 14.95
C VAL A 85 -2.25 -13.02 14.81
N TYR A 86 -1.77 -11.80 14.62
CA TYR A 86 -0.36 -11.48 14.62
C TYR A 86 -0.06 -10.45 15.71
N ALA A 87 0.80 -10.80 16.66
CA ALA A 87 1.28 -9.92 17.71
C ALA A 87 2.51 -9.12 17.22
N GLY A 88 2.24 -8.05 16.47
CA GLY A 88 3.28 -7.15 15.97
C GLY A 88 3.72 -6.14 17.02
N LYS A 89 5.02 -5.79 16.98
CA LYS A 89 5.59 -4.69 17.76
C LYS A 89 5.96 -3.55 16.83
N TYR A 90 5.90 -2.34 17.34
CA TYR A 90 6.42 -1.16 16.63
C TYR A 90 7.07 -0.18 17.60
N VAL A 91 8.02 0.56 17.10
CA VAL A 91 8.67 1.66 17.81
C VAL A 91 8.84 2.83 16.87
N ASP A 92 8.62 4.04 17.37
CA ASP A 92 8.86 5.28 16.65
C ASP A 92 10.25 5.79 17.05
N CYS A 93 11.12 5.98 16.07
CA CYS A 93 12.50 6.40 16.26
C CYS A 93 12.93 7.38 15.17
N LEU A 94 14.09 7.98 15.31
CA LEU A 94 14.70 8.81 14.28
C LEU A 94 15.72 8.01 13.49
N THR A 95 15.62 8.07 12.18
CA THR A 95 16.67 7.59 11.28
C THR A 95 17.72 8.68 11.13
N ILE A 96 18.98 8.31 11.37
CA ILE A 96 20.13 9.21 11.26
C ILE A 96 20.57 9.24 9.80
N CYS A 97 20.42 10.40 9.17
CA CYS A 97 20.92 10.67 7.83
C CYS A 97 21.18 12.18 7.68
N HIS A 98 21.40 12.69 6.46
CA HIS A 98 21.62 14.12 6.23
C HIS A 98 20.48 14.99 6.80
N ASP A 99 19.23 14.56 6.59
CA ASP A 99 18.02 15.17 7.16
C ASP A 99 17.31 14.11 8.02
N ASN A 100 17.62 14.08 9.31
CA ASN A 100 17.00 13.11 10.23
C ASN A 100 15.48 13.14 10.12
N PHE A 101 14.85 11.99 10.07
CA PHE A 101 13.39 11.89 9.95
C PHE A 101 12.82 10.83 10.89
N LEU A 102 11.58 11.07 11.31
CA LEU A 102 10.84 10.12 12.13
C LEU A 102 10.49 8.88 11.30
N THR A 103 10.85 7.73 11.83
CA THR A 103 10.63 6.42 11.22
C THR A 103 9.89 5.53 12.18
N ARG A 104 8.92 4.77 11.67
CA ARG A 104 8.29 3.67 12.42
C ARG A 104 8.92 2.36 12.01
N VAL A 105 9.57 1.72 12.96
CA VAL A 105 10.09 0.36 12.81
C VAL A 105 9.02 -0.62 13.24
N LEU A 106 8.77 -1.62 12.41
CA LEU A 106 7.77 -2.67 12.63
C LEU A 106 8.48 -4.02 12.69
N SER A 107 8.08 -4.86 13.63
CA SER A 107 8.53 -6.25 13.62
C SER A 107 7.91 -7.00 12.44
N LEU A 108 8.68 -7.87 11.80
CA LEU A 108 8.16 -8.81 10.81
C LEU A 108 7.84 -10.14 11.48
N PRO A 109 6.78 -10.85 11.06
CA PRO A 109 6.53 -12.20 11.50
C PRO A 109 7.64 -13.15 11.03
N ALA A 110 7.89 -14.21 11.78
CA ALA A 110 8.91 -15.19 11.41
C ALA A 110 8.61 -15.90 10.09
N ASP A 111 7.34 -15.93 9.69
CA ASP A 111 6.83 -16.52 8.45
C ASP A 111 6.54 -15.45 7.36
N ALA A 112 7.15 -14.27 7.45
CA ALA A 112 6.91 -13.14 6.54
C ALA A 112 7.06 -13.50 5.04
N ASP A 113 7.86 -14.52 4.72
CA ASP A 113 8.06 -15.05 3.36
C ASP A 113 6.97 -16.07 2.95
N SER A 114 6.09 -16.45 3.87
CA SER A 114 5.00 -17.41 3.61
C SER A 114 3.86 -16.76 2.82
N GLU A 115 3.23 -17.54 1.94
CA GLU A 115 1.99 -17.12 1.25
C GLU A 115 0.82 -16.87 2.20
N THR A 116 0.86 -17.42 3.41
CA THR A 116 -0.16 -17.27 4.45
C THR A 116 0.15 -16.17 5.47
N ALA A 117 1.31 -15.53 5.36
CA ALA A 117 1.70 -14.43 6.26
C ALA A 117 0.68 -13.29 6.20
N MET A 118 0.37 -12.73 7.37
CA MET A 118 -0.47 -11.53 7.47
C MET A 118 0.34 -10.30 7.06
N ASN A 119 -0.30 -9.37 6.33
CA ASN A 119 0.33 -8.14 5.82
C ASN A 119 1.60 -8.44 5.00
N ARG A 120 1.47 -9.30 4.00
CA ARG A 120 2.59 -9.66 3.13
C ARG A 120 3.21 -8.42 2.50
N LEU A 121 4.52 -8.37 2.53
CA LEU A 121 5.28 -7.32 1.90
C LEU A 121 5.51 -7.64 0.41
N ARG A 122 5.29 -6.65 -0.43
CA ARG A 122 5.66 -6.75 -1.84
C ARG A 122 7.12 -6.32 -2.00
N LEU A 123 8.00 -7.31 -2.17
CA LEU A 123 9.41 -7.06 -2.41
C LEU A 123 9.62 -6.46 -3.80
N LEU A 124 10.29 -5.32 -3.87
CA LEU A 124 10.64 -4.62 -5.11
C LEU A 124 12.10 -4.86 -5.47
N GLU A 125 13.00 -4.84 -4.48
CA GLU A 125 14.43 -5.02 -4.67
C GLU A 125 15.04 -5.80 -3.50
N GLY A 126 16.05 -6.63 -3.75
CA GLY A 126 16.76 -7.38 -2.73
C GLY A 126 16.01 -8.59 -2.22
N ARG A 127 15.96 -8.78 -0.90
CA ARG A 127 15.31 -9.90 -0.21
C ARG A 127 14.71 -9.49 1.13
N LEU A 128 13.91 -10.35 1.72
CA LEU A 128 13.45 -10.17 3.11
C LEU A 128 14.60 -10.46 4.11
N PRO A 129 14.56 -9.85 5.31
CA PRO A 129 15.54 -10.08 6.38
C PRO A 129 15.60 -11.56 6.78
N GLN A 130 16.81 -12.07 6.98
CA GLN A 130 17.09 -13.42 7.45
C GLN A 130 17.91 -13.43 8.75
N ALA A 131 18.43 -12.26 9.14
CA ALA A 131 19.20 -12.07 10.36
C ALA A 131 18.63 -10.88 11.15
N GLU A 132 18.94 -10.82 12.44
CA GLU A 132 18.42 -9.80 13.36
C GLU A 132 18.96 -8.39 13.11
N ASP A 133 20.07 -8.27 12.38
CA ASP A 133 20.71 -7.01 11.99
C ASP A 133 20.32 -6.54 10.59
N GLU A 134 19.34 -7.20 9.98
CA GLU A 134 18.85 -6.87 8.65
C GLU A 134 17.47 -6.19 8.71
N CYS A 135 17.24 -5.28 7.79
CA CYS A 135 15.95 -4.64 7.62
C CYS A 135 15.56 -4.48 6.15
N VAL A 136 14.29 -4.27 5.92
CA VAL A 136 13.75 -3.77 4.65
C VAL A 136 13.21 -2.37 4.87
N ILE A 137 13.26 -1.55 3.84
CA ILE A 137 12.75 -0.19 3.85
C ILE A 137 11.60 -0.03 2.85
N ASP A 138 10.70 0.89 3.14
CA ASP A 138 9.65 1.30 2.21
C ASP A 138 10.23 2.06 1.01
N GLN A 139 9.65 1.86 -0.18
CA GLN A 139 10.07 2.52 -1.41
C GLN A 139 10.10 4.05 -1.27
N ASN A 140 9.15 4.65 -0.55
CA ASN A 140 9.13 6.09 -0.35
C ASN A 140 10.35 6.59 0.44
N ILE A 141 10.89 5.78 1.35
CA ILE A 141 12.13 6.09 2.09
C ILE A 141 13.32 6.05 1.12
N GLN A 142 13.39 5.03 0.27
CA GLN A 142 14.41 4.94 -0.77
C GLN A 142 14.37 6.16 -1.69
N ASP A 143 13.22 6.48 -2.26
CA ASP A 143 13.05 7.56 -3.23
C ASP A 143 13.33 8.94 -2.63
N LYS A 144 12.94 9.15 -1.37
CA LYS A 144 13.07 10.46 -0.73
C LYS A 144 14.45 10.73 -0.14
N PHE A 145 15.09 9.71 0.44
CA PHE A 145 16.34 9.87 1.19
C PHE A 145 17.54 9.20 0.51
N GLY A 146 17.34 8.47 -0.60
CA GLY A 146 18.40 7.89 -1.41
C GLY A 146 19.07 6.67 -0.80
N PHE A 147 18.42 5.96 0.11
CA PHE A 147 18.94 4.71 0.65
C PHE A 147 18.97 3.61 -0.41
N SER A 148 19.95 2.72 -0.30
CA SER A 148 20.13 1.60 -1.24
C SER A 148 20.37 0.30 -0.49
N VAL A 149 20.04 -0.82 -1.12
CA VAL A 149 20.33 -2.15 -0.60
C VAL A 149 21.83 -2.31 -0.34
N GLY A 150 22.17 -2.84 0.81
CA GLY A 150 23.55 -2.99 1.30
C GLY A 150 24.07 -1.84 2.15
N GLN A 151 23.33 -0.74 2.29
CA GLN A 151 23.71 0.36 3.18
C GLN A 151 23.30 0.07 4.63
N SER A 152 24.03 0.68 5.58
CA SER A 152 23.68 0.68 6.98
C SER A 152 22.67 1.77 7.29
N LEU A 153 21.66 1.42 8.08
CA LEU A 153 20.63 2.31 8.61
C LEU A 153 20.86 2.45 10.11
N SER A 154 21.10 3.68 10.58
CA SER A 154 21.29 3.97 12.00
C SER A 154 20.06 4.64 12.58
N LEU A 155 19.61 4.16 13.73
CA LEU A 155 18.42 4.63 14.44
C LEU A 155 18.82 5.23 15.79
N THR A 156 18.06 6.24 16.22
CA THR A 156 18.17 6.81 17.57
C THR A 156 16.78 7.05 18.15
N ALA A 157 16.69 7.15 19.47
CA ALA A 157 15.41 7.45 20.12
C ALA A 157 14.83 8.76 19.60
N ALA A 158 13.51 8.79 19.44
CA ALA A 158 12.80 10.00 19.06
C ALA A 158 12.77 11.03 20.22
N ASP A 159 12.71 10.54 21.46
CA ASP A 159 12.89 11.36 22.68
C ASP A 159 14.29 11.09 23.24
N PRO A 160 15.09 12.13 23.52
CA PRO A 160 16.41 11.99 24.12
C PRO A 160 16.42 11.35 25.54
N GLN A 161 15.26 11.29 26.18
CA GLN A 161 15.10 10.65 27.50
C GLN A 161 14.78 9.15 27.40
N ASP A 162 14.42 8.67 26.23
CA ASP A 162 14.14 7.26 25.97
C ASP A 162 15.40 6.52 25.57
N ASP A 163 15.55 5.31 26.09
CA ASP A 163 16.60 4.39 25.65
C ASP A 163 16.02 3.43 24.60
N LEU A 164 16.38 3.66 23.34
CA LEU A 164 15.90 2.86 22.21
C LEU A 164 16.23 1.37 22.35
N LEU A 165 17.32 1.04 23.08
CA LEU A 165 17.72 -0.35 23.34
C LEU A 165 16.76 -1.11 24.27
N ASN A 166 15.86 -0.41 24.97
CA ASN A 166 14.78 -1.07 25.70
C ASN A 166 13.72 -1.67 24.77
N ASP A 167 13.55 -1.06 23.59
CA ASP A 167 12.53 -1.44 22.60
C ASP A 167 13.10 -2.20 21.41
N LEU A 168 14.34 -1.88 21.03
CA LEU A 168 15.08 -2.53 19.94
C LEU A 168 16.36 -3.18 20.48
N ASN A 169 16.65 -4.39 20.01
CA ASN A 169 17.89 -5.08 20.36
C ASN A 169 19.14 -4.40 19.77
N ARG A 170 18.98 -3.58 18.76
CA ARG A 170 20.04 -2.91 18.00
C ARG A 170 19.60 -1.54 17.51
N THR A 171 20.56 -0.68 17.25
CA THR A 171 20.36 0.66 16.67
C THR A 171 20.88 0.77 15.25
N GLU A 172 21.60 -0.24 14.76
CA GLU A 172 22.15 -0.31 13.41
C GLU A 172 21.66 -1.55 12.70
N TYR A 173 21.19 -1.36 11.47
CA TYR A 173 20.65 -2.41 10.60
C TYR A 173 21.22 -2.28 9.21
N THR A 174 21.37 -3.40 8.52
CA THR A 174 21.73 -3.45 7.09
C THR A 174 20.47 -3.55 6.26
N ILE A 175 20.31 -2.65 5.31
CA ILE A 175 19.19 -2.67 4.35
C ILE A 175 19.43 -3.82 3.38
N VAL A 176 18.55 -4.84 3.38
CA VAL A 176 18.66 -6.01 2.51
C VAL A 176 17.60 -6.06 1.44
N GLY A 177 16.58 -5.19 1.51
CA GLY A 177 15.55 -5.10 0.50
C GLY A 177 14.73 -3.83 0.60
N VAL A 178 13.97 -3.59 -0.46
CA VAL A 178 13.01 -2.49 -0.59
C VAL A 178 11.65 -3.09 -0.85
N VAL A 179 10.64 -2.61 -0.11
CA VAL A 179 9.26 -3.11 -0.15
C VAL A 179 8.27 -1.98 -0.42
N ASN A 180 7.06 -2.38 -0.81
CA ASN A 180 5.91 -1.49 -1.00
C ASN A 180 4.69 -2.08 -0.29
#